data_dda8d1e0238dae8a0e77505050621c91
#
_entry.id   dda8d1e0238dae8a0e77505050621c91
#
_cell.length_a   1.000
_cell.length_b   1.000
_cell.length_c   1.000
_cell.angle_alpha   90.00
_cell.angle_beta   90.00
_cell.angle_gamma   90.00
#
_symmetry.space_group_name_H-M   'P 1'
#
loop_
_entity.id
_entity.type
_entity.pdbx_description
1 polymer ?
#
loop_
_entity_poly.entity_id
_entity_poly.type
_entity_poly.pdbx_seq_one_letter_code
_entity_poly.pdbx_strand_id
1 'polypeptide(L)'
;MTLSIIIPIYNVADSLRRCVDSVLAQRISDCELLLVDDGSTDESGRIADEYAAKHANIRSFHKPNGGLSDARNFGLQHAVGRYVTFVDSDDEVAADTYAPLLDALAKHAEYDIIEFTMLQKPGLPDETLFCPGEHVFDDALDWLAYMGTEHCWVCNKIFKRELFDNVRFPIGKKFEDMLTHIELIKQHPCIATVNHGRYIYHYNTEGIAAKDKANGLTSLLEAQLTLVKELGIDTRRRRWHRLYMDMLTAQLYTFRRTETILLKPQRIAIWGYATWKDSLKALLVDTIGLRMTCRLFKTLSR
;
A
#
# COMPACT_ATOMS: atom_id res chain seq x y z
N MET A 1 16.20 5.36 -19.66
CA MET A 1 14.98 5.74 -18.90
C MET A 1 15.21 5.48 -17.43
N THR A 2 15.06 6.51 -16.61
CA THR A 2 15.32 6.39 -15.18
C THR A 2 14.09 5.88 -14.40
N LEU A 3 12.91 6.44 -14.69
CA LEU A 3 11.68 6.10 -13.96
C LEU A 3 10.54 5.72 -14.92
N SER A 4 9.87 4.61 -14.63
CA SER A 4 8.56 4.27 -15.21
C SER A 4 7.49 4.52 -14.17
N ILE A 5 6.48 5.32 -14.49
CA ILE A 5 5.33 5.63 -13.65
C ILE A 5 4.13 4.90 -14.22
N ILE A 6 3.57 3.96 -13.46
CA ILE A 6 2.45 3.12 -13.89
C ILE A 6 1.17 3.66 -13.27
N ILE A 7 0.19 3.98 -14.11
CA ILE A 7 -1.12 4.50 -13.71
C ILE A 7 -2.20 3.52 -14.21
N PRO A 8 -2.70 2.63 -13.36
CA PRO A 8 -3.85 1.78 -13.69
C PRO A 8 -5.12 2.62 -13.76
N ILE A 9 -5.94 2.41 -14.79
CA ILE A 9 -7.12 3.23 -15.09
C ILE A 9 -8.33 2.31 -15.23
N TYR A 10 -9.43 2.61 -14.51
CA TYR A 10 -10.72 1.96 -14.72
C TYR A 10 -11.87 2.83 -14.23
N ASN A 11 -12.64 3.41 -15.16
CA ASN A 11 -13.81 4.25 -14.90
C ASN A 11 -13.53 5.40 -13.90
N VAL A 12 -12.56 6.26 -14.24
CA VAL A 12 -12.05 7.37 -13.43
C VAL A 12 -11.95 8.68 -14.22
N ALA A 13 -12.81 8.89 -15.20
CA ALA A 13 -12.76 10.04 -16.11
C ALA A 13 -12.72 11.39 -15.36
N ASP A 14 -13.39 11.50 -14.21
CA ASP A 14 -13.47 12.73 -13.42
C ASP A 14 -12.15 13.11 -12.73
N SER A 15 -11.31 12.12 -12.37
CA SER A 15 -10.05 12.33 -11.62
C SER A 15 -8.81 12.18 -12.47
N LEU A 16 -8.87 11.42 -13.57
CA LEU A 16 -7.70 11.02 -14.35
C LEU A 16 -6.85 12.21 -14.83
N ARG A 17 -7.47 13.31 -15.27
CA ARG A 17 -6.72 14.51 -15.71
C ARG A 17 -5.91 15.10 -14.56
N ARG A 18 -6.52 15.25 -13.39
CA ARG A 18 -5.83 15.75 -12.20
C ARG A 18 -4.64 14.88 -11.83
N CYS A 19 -4.82 13.56 -11.84
CA CYS A 19 -3.75 12.60 -11.59
C CYS A 19 -2.59 12.77 -12.59
N VAL A 20 -2.85 12.67 -13.89
CA VAL A 20 -1.81 12.76 -14.93
C VAL A 20 -1.13 14.11 -14.92
N ASP A 21 -1.87 15.21 -14.76
CA ASP A 21 -1.30 16.57 -14.69
C ASP A 21 -0.37 16.72 -13.48
N SER A 22 -0.69 16.12 -12.33
CA SER A 22 0.16 16.14 -11.14
C SER A 22 1.50 15.42 -11.36
N VAL A 23 1.47 14.34 -12.12
CA VAL A 23 2.67 13.58 -12.50
C VAL A 23 3.50 14.35 -13.54
N LEU A 24 2.87 14.96 -14.53
CA LEU A 24 3.55 15.81 -15.53
C LEU A 24 4.20 17.05 -14.88
N ALA A 25 3.59 17.59 -13.83
CA ALA A 25 4.13 18.72 -13.08
C ALA A 25 5.46 18.42 -12.38
N GLN A 26 5.84 17.14 -12.21
CA GLN A 26 7.14 16.73 -11.65
C GLN A 26 8.34 17.12 -12.52
N ARG A 27 8.12 17.39 -13.80
CA ARG A 27 9.15 17.85 -14.77
C ARG A 27 10.41 16.97 -14.83
N ILE A 28 10.25 15.66 -14.71
CA ILE A 28 11.34 14.69 -14.82
C ILE A 28 11.62 14.45 -16.30
N SER A 29 12.83 14.74 -16.76
CA SER A 29 13.20 14.64 -18.17
C SER A 29 13.38 13.21 -18.69
N ASP A 30 13.75 12.27 -17.81
CA ASP A 30 14.07 10.88 -18.16
C ASP A 30 13.09 9.91 -17.50
N CYS A 31 11.78 10.11 -17.76
CA CYS A 31 10.71 9.26 -17.28
C CYS A 31 9.70 8.91 -18.38
N GLU A 32 9.01 7.81 -18.21
CA GLU A 32 7.83 7.44 -18.98
C GLU A 32 6.61 7.29 -18.07
N LEU A 33 5.43 7.60 -18.61
CA LEU A 33 4.14 7.33 -18.01
C LEU A 33 3.46 6.21 -18.81
N LEU A 34 3.04 5.17 -18.10
CA LEU A 34 2.31 4.05 -18.65
C LEU A 34 0.87 4.12 -18.14
N LEU A 35 -0.02 4.64 -18.99
CA LEU A 35 -1.46 4.73 -18.72
C LEU A 35 -2.08 3.41 -19.16
N VAL A 36 -2.53 2.60 -18.20
CA VAL A 36 -3.06 1.26 -18.46
C VAL A 36 -4.56 1.24 -18.21
N ASP A 37 -5.33 1.41 -19.28
CA ASP A 37 -6.79 1.32 -19.24
C ASP A 37 -7.22 -0.13 -19.17
N ASP A 38 -7.79 -0.52 -18.05
CA ASP A 38 -8.28 -1.87 -17.73
C ASP A 38 -9.73 -2.07 -18.20
N GLY A 39 -10.03 -1.64 -19.43
CA GLY A 39 -11.33 -1.83 -20.06
C GLY A 39 -12.40 -0.88 -19.52
N SER A 40 -12.08 0.40 -19.35
CA SER A 40 -13.05 1.43 -18.95
C SER A 40 -14.22 1.53 -19.94
N THR A 41 -15.39 1.83 -19.41
CA THR A 41 -16.63 2.06 -20.19
C THR A 41 -17.04 3.53 -20.22
N ASP A 42 -16.30 4.38 -19.51
CA ASP A 42 -16.45 5.84 -19.51
C ASP A 42 -15.40 6.50 -20.42
N GLU A 43 -15.22 7.80 -20.30
CA GLU A 43 -14.28 8.58 -21.11
C GLU A 43 -12.78 8.37 -20.72
N SER A 44 -12.47 7.53 -19.74
CA SER A 44 -11.10 7.37 -19.22
C SER A 44 -10.11 6.93 -20.29
N GLY A 45 -10.48 5.94 -21.13
CA GLY A 45 -9.62 5.47 -22.23
C GLY A 45 -9.32 6.58 -23.23
N ARG A 46 -10.34 7.37 -23.62
CA ARG A 46 -10.14 8.52 -24.54
C ARG A 46 -9.24 9.60 -23.92
N ILE A 47 -9.38 9.86 -22.63
CA ILE A 47 -8.51 10.81 -21.91
C ILE A 47 -7.07 10.31 -21.92
N ALA A 48 -6.82 9.03 -21.67
CA ALA A 48 -5.48 8.45 -21.71
C ALA A 48 -4.82 8.62 -23.10
N ASP A 49 -5.58 8.37 -24.18
CA ASP A 49 -5.10 8.56 -25.56
C ASP A 49 -4.79 10.01 -25.88
N GLU A 50 -5.58 10.96 -25.39
CA GLU A 50 -5.31 12.40 -25.55
C GLU A 50 -3.98 12.82 -24.94
N TYR A 51 -3.61 12.26 -23.76
CA TYR A 51 -2.31 12.53 -23.16
C TYR A 51 -1.17 11.88 -23.94
N ALA A 52 -1.32 10.62 -24.36
CA ALA A 52 -0.32 9.93 -25.17
C ALA A 52 -0.07 10.61 -26.50
N ALA A 53 -1.09 11.19 -27.15
CA ALA A 53 -0.96 11.94 -28.38
C ALA A 53 -0.21 13.28 -28.22
N LYS A 54 -0.25 13.89 -27.03
CA LYS A 54 0.36 15.18 -26.74
C LYS A 54 1.79 15.09 -26.18
N HIS A 55 2.14 13.97 -25.56
CA HIS A 55 3.39 13.80 -24.82
C HIS A 55 4.12 12.54 -25.26
N ALA A 56 5.28 12.69 -25.88
CA ALA A 56 6.06 11.57 -26.42
C ALA A 56 6.55 10.54 -25.38
N ASN A 57 6.59 10.92 -24.11
CA ASN A 57 6.97 10.06 -22.99
C ASN A 57 5.77 9.40 -22.31
N ILE A 58 4.55 9.55 -22.83
CA ILE A 58 3.34 8.89 -22.35
C ILE A 58 2.92 7.81 -23.34
N ARG A 59 2.62 6.63 -22.80
CA ARG A 59 2.10 5.51 -23.56
C ARG A 59 0.74 5.10 -22.96
N SER A 60 -0.28 5.02 -23.80
CA SER A 60 -1.61 4.53 -23.45
C SER A 60 -1.76 3.08 -23.92
N PHE A 61 -2.32 2.26 -23.08
CA PHE A 61 -2.62 0.85 -23.34
C PHE A 61 -4.06 0.55 -22.95
N HIS A 62 -4.74 -0.22 -23.81
CA HIS A 62 -6.09 -0.70 -23.54
C HIS A 62 -6.09 -2.21 -23.45
N LYS A 63 -6.72 -2.76 -22.42
CA LYS A 63 -6.83 -4.21 -22.24
C LYS A 63 -8.24 -4.60 -21.72
N PRO A 64 -8.67 -5.84 -21.91
CA PRO A 64 -9.86 -6.34 -21.24
C PRO A 64 -9.72 -6.21 -19.71
N ASN A 65 -10.81 -5.89 -19.00
CA ASN A 65 -10.80 -5.72 -17.56
C ASN A 65 -10.31 -7.01 -16.86
N GLY A 66 -9.23 -6.87 -16.07
CA GLY A 66 -8.63 -7.92 -15.26
C GLY A 66 -8.42 -7.49 -13.81
N GLY A 67 -8.78 -6.24 -13.47
CA GLY A 67 -8.63 -5.64 -12.14
C GLY A 67 -7.28 -4.97 -11.91
N LEU A 68 -7.19 -4.25 -10.80
CA LEU A 68 -6.05 -3.39 -10.43
C LEU A 68 -4.70 -4.10 -10.51
N SER A 69 -4.60 -5.29 -9.92
CA SER A 69 -3.37 -6.12 -9.97
C SER A 69 -2.94 -6.45 -11.39
N ASP A 70 -3.89 -6.78 -12.25
CA ASP A 70 -3.61 -7.15 -13.64
C ASP A 70 -3.16 -5.93 -14.45
N ALA A 71 -3.77 -4.77 -14.24
CA ALA A 71 -3.34 -3.51 -14.85
C ALA A 71 -1.93 -3.09 -14.42
N ARG A 72 -1.60 -3.18 -13.10
CA ARG A 72 -0.25 -2.93 -12.60
C ARG A 72 0.77 -3.91 -13.17
N ASN A 73 0.44 -5.21 -13.24
CA ASN A 73 1.28 -6.24 -13.85
C ASN A 73 1.52 -6.00 -15.35
N PHE A 74 0.50 -5.56 -16.07
CA PHE A 74 0.63 -5.18 -17.47
C PHE A 74 1.58 -3.99 -17.64
N GLY A 75 1.44 -2.96 -16.80
CA GLY A 75 2.37 -1.82 -16.77
C GLY A 75 3.81 -2.24 -16.50
N LEU A 76 4.04 -3.13 -15.52
CA LEU A 76 5.36 -3.68 -15.21
C LEU A 76 6.02 -4.41 -16.40
N GLN A 77 5.25 -5.14 -17.20
CA GLN A 77 5.77 -5.82 -18.40
C GLN A 77 6.26 -4.85 -19.47
N HIS A 78 5.74 -3.61 -19.48
CA HIS A 78 6.08 -2.59 -20.47
C HIS A 78 7.03 -1.52 -19.93
N ALA A 79 7.31 -1.53 -18.63
CA ALA A 79 8.21 -0.59 -17.98
C ALA A 79 9.66 -0.85 -18.38
N VAL A 80 10.37 0.20 -18.80
CA VAL A 80 11.78 0.15 -19.21
C VAL A 80 12.70 0.98 -18.30
N GLY A 81 12.14 1.74 -17.36
CA GLY A 81 12.90 2.51 -16.38
C GLY A 81 13.72 1.61 -15.46
N ARG A 82 14.84 2.14 -14.96
CA ARG A 82 15.61 1.48 -13.89
C ARG A 82 14.79 1.35 -12.60
N TYR A 83 13.96 2.35 -12.36
CA TYR A 83 13.05 2.39 -11.23
C TYR A 83 11.59 2.38 -11.70
N VAL A 84 10.69 1.95 -10.83
CA VAL A 84 9.24 1.95 -11.07
C VAL A 84 8.51 2.52 -9.86
N THR A 85 7.43 3.25 -10.12
CA THR A 85 6.46 3.71 -9.11
C THR A 85 5.05 3.54 -9.64
N PHE A 86 4.08 3.50 -8.74
CA PHE A 86 2.66 3.36 -9.06
C PHE A 86 1.90 4.58 -8.56
N VAL A 87 0.97 5.06 -9.36
CA VAL A 87 0.06 6.15 -8.97
C VAL A 87 -1.36 5.71 -9.29
N ASP A 88 -2.21 5.68 -8.29
CA ASP A 88 -3.61 5.36 -8.50
C ASP A 88 -4.31 6.54 -9.19
N SER A 89 -5.16 6.26 -10.18
CA SER A 89 -5.70 7.25 -11.12
C SER A 89 -6.71 8.24 -10.52
N ASP A 90 -7.08 8.05 -9.27
CA ASP A 90 -7.90 8.99 -8.47
C ASP A 90 -7.08 9.84 -7.48
N ASP A 91 -5.75 9.66 -7.43
CA ASP A 91 -4.81 10.34 -6.54
C ASP A 91 -3.92 11.35 -7.25
N GLU A 92 -3.01 11.99 -6.51
CA GLU A 92 -2.06 12.98 -7.00
C GLU A 92 -0.67 12.81 -6.38
N VAL A 93 0.33 13.37 -7.05
CA VAL A 93 1.68 13.54 -6.53
C VAL A 93 1.97 15.03 -6.35
N ALA A 94 2.32 15.45 -5.14
CA ALA A 94 2.64 16.85 -4.88
C ALA A 94 3.86 17.29 -5.71
N ALA A 95 3.92 18.58 -6.06
CA ALA A 95 5.04 19.13 -6.81
C ALA A 95 6.40 18.81 -6.15
N ASP A 96 7.44 18.70 -6.95
CA ASP A 96 8.83 18.48 -6.52
C ASP A 96 9.04 17.21 -5.65
N THR A 97 8.19 16.17 -5.86
CA THR A 97 8.28 14.91 -5.13
C THR A 97 9.37 14.00 -5.70
N TYR A 98 9.34 13.69 -6.99
CA TYR A 98 10.20 12.62 -7.53
C TYR A 98 11.65 13.04 -7.76
N ALA A 99 11.93 14.29 -8.12
CA ALA A 99 13.31 14.70 -8.42
C ALA A 99 14.28 14.48 -7.24
N PRO A 100 14.01 14.94 -6.01
CA PRO A 100 14.90 14.68 -4.88
C PRO A 100 14.97 13.20 -4.47
N LEU A 101 13.90 12.42 -4.69
CA LEU A 101 13.90 10.97 -4.44
C LEU A 101 14.82 10.23 -5.43
N LEU A 102 14.78 10.59 -6.70
CA LEU A 102 15.67 10.03 -7.73
C LEU A 102 17.13 10.44 -7.49
N ASP A 103 17.37 11.66 -7.02
CA ASP A 103 18.71 12.11 -6.62
C ASP A 103 19.24 11.28 -5.42
N ALA A 104 18.39 10.96 -4.45
CA ALA A 104 18.77 10.09 -3.35
C ALA A 104 19.12 8.68 -3.86
N LEU A 105 18.29 8.09 -4.71
CA LEU A 105 18.55 6.79 -5.34
C LEU A 105 19.81 6.76 -6.23
N ALA A 106 20.15 7.88 -6.85
CA ALA A 106 21.38 8.00 -7.65
C ALA A 106 22.64 8.07 -6.77
N LYS A 107 22.55 8.70 -5.59
CA LYS A 107 23.66 8.83 -4.61
C LYS A 107 23.85 7.55 -3.80
N HIS A 108 22.80 6.78 -3.59
CA HIS A 108 22.75 5.60 -2.74
C HIS A 108 22.32 4.38 -3.57
N ALA A 109 23.27 3.80 -4.29
CA ALA A 109 23.02 2.65 -5.17
C ALA A 109 22.54 1.39 -4.40
N GLU A 110 22.80 1.34 -3.10
CA GLU A 110 22.34 0.30 -2.19
C GLU A 110 20.83 0.34 -1.93
N TYR A 111 20.16 1.49 -2.08
CA TYR A 111 18.72 1.58 -1.85
C TYR A 111 17.94 0.87 -2.97
N ASP A 112 17.17 -0.12 -2.59
CA ASP A 112 16.30 -0.88 -3.50
C ASP A 112 14.89 -0.32 -3.54
N ILE A 113 14.44 0.22 -2.41
CA ILE A 113 13.13 0.87 -2.25
C ILE A 113 13.34 2.18 -1.50
N ILE A 114 12.70 3.25 -1.96
CA ILE A 114 12.58 4.49 -1.19
C ILE A 114 11.11 4.77 -0.90
N GLU A 115 10.77 4.93 0.38
CA GLU A 115 9.42 5.25 0.85
C GLU A 115 9.36 6.72 1.28
N PHE A 116 8.28 7.42 0.90
CA PHE A 116 8.12 8.84 1.16
C PHE A 116 6.75 9.18 1.78
N THR A 117 6.51 10.44 2.11
CA THR A 117 5.33 10.85 2.86
C THR A 117 4.02 10.66 2.06
N MET A 118 2.91 10.49 2.79
CA MET A 118 1.57 10.43 2.21
C MET A 118 0.61 11.32 2.99
N LEU A 119 -0.06 12.24 2.30
CA LEU A 119 -1.21 12.98 2.81
C LEU A 119 -2.47 12.20 2.47
N GLN A 120 -3.21 11.79 3.48
CA GLN A 120 -4.45 11.05 3.29
C GLN A 120 -5.65 11.95 3.53
N LYS A 121 -6.64 11.87 2.65
CA LYS A 121 -7.93 12.54 2.76
C LYS A 121 -7.82 14.06 2.89
N PRO A 122 -7.12 14.74 1.98
CA PRO A 122 -6.89 16.17 2.06
C PRO A 122 -8.20 16.95 2.18
N GLY A 123 -8.24 17.90 3.13
CA GLY A 123 -9.41 18.76 3.37
C GLY A 123 -10.56 18.08 4.09
N LEU A 124 -10.47 16.81 4.49
CA LEU A 124 -11.50 16.13 5.29
C LEU A 124 -11.17 16.17 6.79
N PRO A 125 -12.19 16.04 7.69
CA PRO A 125 -11.96 16.10 9.14
C PRO A 125 -10.99 15.05 9.68
N ASP A 126 -10.78 13.94 8.97
CA ASP A 126 -9.87 12.85 9.30
C ASP A 126 -8.63 12.84 8.39
N GLU A 127 -8.23 14.02 7.89
CA GLU A 127 -6.95 14.20 7.21
C GLU A 127 -5.80 13.77 8.08
N THR A 128 -4.88 12.98 7.52
CA THR A 128 -3.67 12.53 8.20
C THR A 128 -2.45 12.63 7.31
N LEU A 129 -1.33 13.08 7.87
CA LEU A 129 -0.05 13.08 7.19
C LEU A 129 0.80 11.93 7.74
N PHE A 130 1.08 10.95 6.89
CA PHE A 130 2.03 9.91 7.16
C PHE A 130 3.45 10.40 6.85
N CYS A 131 4.34 10.33 7.86
CA CYS A 131 5.76 10.63 7.72
C CYS A 131 6.56 9.42 8.20
N PRO A 132 7.24 8.68 7.30
CA PRO A 132 7.94 7.45 7.66
C PRO A 132 9.22 7.65 8.48
N GLY A 133 9.66 8.89 8.65
CA GLY A 133 10.98 9.20 9.25
C GLY A 133 12.10 9.10 8.21
N GLU A 134 13.33 9.38 8.68
CA GLU A 134 14.53 9.26 7.84
C GLU A 134 15.37 8.11 8.36
N HIS A 135 15.20 6.94 7.76
CA HIS A 135 15.85 5.70 8.17
C HIS A 135 16.36 4.92 6.97
N VAL A 136 17.34 4.07 7.21
CA VAL A 136 17.78 3.05 6.24
C VAL A 136 17.68 1.69 6.93
N PHE A 137 17.01 0.76 6.31
CA PHE A 137 16.78 -0.59 6.80
C PHE A 137 17.49 -1.58 5.86
N ASP A 138 18.57 -2.17 6.32
CA ASP A 138 19.26 -3.26 5.61
C ASP A 138 18.51 -4.60 5.75
N ASP A 139 17.65 -4.72 6.77
CA ASP A 139 16.70 -5.82 6.94
C ASP A 139 15.27 -5.31 6.74
N ALA A 140 14.63 -5.72 5.68
CA ALA A 140 13.25 -5.35 5.38
C ALA A 140 12.24 -5.82 6.45
N LEU A 141 12.59 -6.81 7.29
CA LEU A 141 11.78 -7.19 8.46
C LEU A 141 11.86 -6.14 9.56
N ASP A 142 12.97 -5.42 9.70
CA ASP A 142 13.06 -4.30 10.65
C ASP A 142 12.24 -3.10 10.18
N TRP A 143 12.22 -2.80 8.87
CA TRP A 143 11.29 -1.84 8.29
C TRP A 143 9.83 -2.22 8.56
N LEU A 144 9.47 -3.49 8.28
CA LEU A 144 8.12 -3.99 8.54
C LEU A 144 7.75 -3.92 10.03
N ALA A 145 8.68 -4.24 10.94
CA ALA A 145 8.45 -4.17 12.39
C ALA A 145 8.31 -2.72 12.89
N TYR A 146 9.03 -1.78 12.27
CA TYR A 146 9.02 -0.36 12.62
C TYR A 146 7.69 0.31 12.24
N MET A 147 7.25 0.09 11.00
CA MET A 147 6.10 0.77 10.42
C MET A 147 4.81 -0.06 10.51
N GLY A 148 4.92 -1.40 10.65
CA GLY A 148 3.78 -2.30 10.61
C GLY A 148 3.21 -2.48 9.21
N THR A 149 2.08 -3.18 9.13
CA THR A 149 1.40 -3.45 7.87
C THR A 149 0.55 -2.28 7.36
N GLU A 150 0.40 -1.22 8.14
CA GLU A 150 -0.33 -0.02 7.74
C GLU A 150 0.29 0.67 6.53
N HIS A 151 1.56 0.39 6.26
CA HIS A 151 2.35 1.10 5.24
C HIS A 151 2.78 0.22 4.07
N CYS A 152 2.16 -0.94 3.89
CA CYS A 152 2.41 -1.78 2.72
C CYS A 152 1.75 -1.23 1.43
N TRP A 153 1.53 0.09 1.32
CA TRP A 153 1.10 0.69 0.06
C TRP A 153 2.25 0.75 -0.93
N VAL A 154 1.96 0.62 -2.21
CA VAL A 154 2.97 0.74 -3.28
C VAL A 154 3.06 2.16 -3.83
N CYS A 155 2.03 2.99 -3.67
CA CYS A 155 1.90 4.29 -4.29
C CYS A 155 2.85 5.37 -3.72
N ASN A 156 3.26 5.26 -2.45
CA ASN A 156 4.24 6.17 -1.83
C ASN A 156 5.66 5.60 -1.84
N LYS A 157 6.02 4.84 -2.85
CA LYS A 157 7.34 4.21 -2.98
C LYS A 157 7.86 4.28 -4.40
N ILE A 158 9.19 4.35 -4.51
CA ILE A 158 9.91 4.08 -5.75
C ILE A 158 10.73 2.82 -5.53
N PHE A 159 10.65 1.88 -6.44
CA PHE A 159 11.29 0.57 -6.38
C PHE A 159 12.35 0.45 -7.46
N LYS A 160 13.45 -0.26 -7.21
CA LYS A 160 14.24 -0.81 -8.31
C LYS A 160 13.36 -1.77 -9.12
N ARG A 161 13.29 -1.58 -10.44
CA ARG A 161 12.41 -2.39 -11.29
C ARG A 161 12.75 -3.88 -11.25
N GLU A 162 14.03 -4.24 -11.10
CA GLU A 162 14.50 -5.63 -11.00
C GLU A 162 13.84 -6.43 -9.86
N LEU A 163 13.39 -5.77 -8.79
CA LEU A 163 12.61 -6.43 -7.73
C LEU A 163 11.34 -7.11 -8.25
N PHE A 164 10.82 -6.63 -9.39
CA PHE A 164 9.63 -7.18 -10.03
C PHE A 164 9.93 -8.19 -11.15
N ASP A 165 11.17 -8.62 -11.37
CA ASP A 165 11.47 -9.57 -12.44
C ASP A 165 10.69 -10.88 -12.26
N ASN A 166 10.58 -11.37 -11.02
CA ASN A 166 9.84 -12.59 -10.66
C ASN A 166 8.66 -12.32 -9.71
N VAL A 167 8.33 -11.07 -9.42
CA VAL A 167 7.23 -10.68 -8.53
C VAL A 167 6.10 -10.07 -9.34
N ARG A 168 4.86 -10.46 -9.02
CA ARG A 168 3.66 -9.90 -9.63
C ARG A 168 2.62 -9.64 -8.55
N PHE A 169 1.80 -8.62 -8.79
CA PHE A 169 0.60 -8.38 -7.98
C PHE A 169 -0.37 -9.55 -8.13
N PRO A 170 -0.86 -10.14 -7.04
CA PRO A 170 -1.78 -11.29 -7.10
C PRO A 170 -3.15 -10.87 -7.60
N ILE A 171 -3.56 -11.42 -8.75
CA ILE A 171 -4.84 -11.12 -9.40
C ILE A 171 -6.01 -11.62 -8.53
N GLY A 172 -7.05 -10.79 -8.41
CA GLY A 172 -8.28 -11.13 -7.68
C GLY A 172 -8.14 -11.24 -6.17
N LYS A 173 -7.00 -10.80 -5.61
CA LYS A 173 -6.78 -10.74 -4.17
C LYS A 173 -7.00 -9.32 -3.66
N LYS A 174 -7.54 -9.22 -2.44
CA LYS A 174 -7.58 -7.96 -1.69
C LYS A 174 -6.27 -7.79 -0.93
N PHE A 175 -5.89 -6.54 -0.65
CA PHE A 175 -4.61 -6.19 -0.05
C PHE A 175 -3.44 -6.75 -0.86
N GLU A 176 -3.57 -6.66 -2.17
CA GLU A 176 -2.58 -7.08 -3.16
C GLU A 176 -1.22 -6.43 -2.92
N ASP A 177 -1.20 -5.18 -2.46
CA ASP A 177 0.02 -4.45 -2.10
C ASP A 177 0.78 -5.16 -0.97
N MET A 178 0.08 -5.55 0.11
CA MET A 178 0.68 -6.28 1.23
C MET A 178 1.18 -7.65 0.77
N LEU A 179 0.39 -8.36 -0.04
CA LEU A 179 0.79 -9.67 -0.56
C LEU A 179 1.99 -9.57 -1.50
N THR A 180 2.07 -8.51 -2.30
CA THR A 180 3.25 -8.21 -3.15
C THR A 180 4.48 -7.91 -2.31
N HIS A 181 4.33 -7.13 -1.22
CA HIS A 181 5.45 -6.83 -0.31
C HIS A 181 6.03 -8.09 0.36
N ILE A 182 5.25 -9.16 0.56
CA ILE A 182 5.78 -10.44 1.05
C ILE A 182 6.89 -10.94 0.11
N GLU A 183 6.62 -10.96 -1.19
CA GLU A 183 7.58 -11.45 -2.18
C GLU A 183 8.76 -10.49 -2.39
N LEU A 184 8.53 -9.18 -2.25
CA LEU A 184 9.60 -8.18 -2.28
C LEU A 184 10.52 -8.34 -1.05
N ILE A 185 9.98 -8.48 0.16
CA ILE A 185 10.73 -8.64 1.41
C ILE A 185 11.59 -9.91 1.39
N LYS A 186 11.12 -11.00 0.78
CA LYS A 186 11.90 -12.24 0.62
C LYS A 186 13.18 -12.05 -0.21
N GLN A 187 13.30 -10.98 -0.98
CA GLN A 187 14.51 -10.63 -1.72
C GLN A 187 15.52 -9.83 -0.89
N HIS A 188 15.22 -9.55 0.37
CA HIS A 188 16.06 -8.78 1.30
C HIS A 188 16.45 -7.39 0.79
N PRO A 189 15.50 -6.55 0.32
CA PRO A 189 15.81 -5.23 -0.19
C PRO A 189 16.30 -4.29 0.92
N CYS A 190 17.23 -3.41 0.57
CA CYS A 190 17.56 -2.25 1.38
C CYS A 190 16.48 -1.18 1.18
N ILE A 191 15.80 -0.78 2.27
CA ILE A 191 14.69 0.18 2.23
C ILE A 191 15.09 1.47 2.92
N ALA A 192 15.08 2.58 2.16
CA ALA A 192 15.22 3.91 2.72
C ALA A 192 13.84 4.55 2.93
N THR A 193 13.66 5.28 4.02
CA THR A 193 12.47 6.10 4.27
C THR A 193 12.86 7.56 4.42
N VAL A 194 12.05 8.48 3.90
CA VAL A 194 12.32 9.90 3.90
C VAL A 194 11.08 10.74 4.20
N ASN A 195 11.27 11.93 4.79
CA ASN A 195 10.18 12.84 5.12
C ASN A 195 9.92 13.92 4.06
N HIS A 196 10.51 13.79 2.88
CA HIS A 196 10.26 14.70 1.76
C HIS A 196 9.59 13.97 0.60
N GLY A 197 9.03 14.74 -0.35
CA GLY A 197 8.10 14.20 -1.33
C GLY A 197 6.74 13.91 -0.70
N ARG A 198 5.70 13.88 -1.50
CA ARG A 198 4.35 13.64 -0.98
C ARG A 198 3.45 13.00 -2.01
N TYR A 199 2.89 11.85 -1.67
CA TYR A 199 1.72 11.28 -2.32
C TYR A 199 0.46 11.85 -1.68
N ILE A 200 -0.57 12.16 -2.46
CA ILE A 200 -1.84 12.73 -2.00
C ILE A 200 -2.96 11.73 -2.30
N TYR A 201 -3.37 11.01 -1.26
CA TYR A 201 -4.44 10.02 -1.34
C TYR A 201 -5.81 10.67 -1.16
N HIS A 202 -6.63 10.68 -2.19
CA HIS A 202 -8.01 11.17 -2.16
C HIS A 202 -8.98 10.06 -1.79
N TYR A 203 -9.84 10.34 -0.80
CA TYR A 203 -10.87 9.37 -0.42
C TYR A 203 -11.98 9.31 -1.46
N ASN A 204 -12.04 8.21 -2.18
CA ASN A 204 -13.05 7.95 -3.20
C ASN A 204 -14.17 7.07 -2.62
N THR A 205 -15.41 7.62 -2.50
CA THR A 205 -16.57 6.90 -1.98
C THR A 205 -17.03 5.74 -2.88
N GLU A 206 -16.70 5.80 -4.16
CA GLU A 206 -16.99 4.77 -5.17
C GLU A 206 -15.80 3.81 -5.38
N GLY A 207 -14.67 4.05 -4.71
CA GLY A 207 -13.47 3.23 -4.80
C GLY A 207 -13.61 1.85 -4.20
N ILE A 208 -12.65 0.98 -4.51
CA ILE A 208 -12.60 -0.43 -4.05
C ILE A 208 -12.62 -0.49 -2.52
N ALA A 209 -11.83 0.34 -1.84
CA ALA A 209 -11.75 0.38 -0.39
C ALA A 209 -13.08 0.81 0.27
N ALA A 210 -13.80 1.75 -0.33
CA ALA A 210 -15.08 2.22 0.19
C ALA A 210 -16.20 1.18 0.02
N LYS A 211 -16.23 0.47 -1.10
CA LYS A 211 -17.22 -0.59 -1.38
C LYS A 211 -17.05 -1.81 -0.49
N ASP A 212 -15.85 -2.05 0.02
CA ASP A 212 -15.55 -3.24 0.84
C ASP A 212 -15.66 -3.03 2.37
N LYS A 213 -16.23 -1.91 2.82
CA LYS A 213 -16.41 -1.63 4.27
C LYS A 213 -16.93 -2.83 5.08
N ALA A 214 -17.67 -3.70 4.39
CA ALA A 214 -18.30 -4.85 5.02
C ALA A 214 -17.33 -5.99 5.36
N ASN A 215 -16.34 -6.31 4.52
CA ASN A 215 -15.44 -7.46 4.67
C ASN A 215 -13.96 -7.05 4.78
N GLY A 216 -13.65 -5.76 4.63
CA GLY A 216 -12.29 -5.26 4.56
C GLY A 216 -11.39 -5.73 5.71
N LEU A 217 -11.88 -5.66 6.96
CA LEU A 217 -11.10 -6.11 8.13
C LEU A 217 -10.89 -7.62 8.19
N THR A 218 -11.82 -8.43 7.64
CA THR A 218 -11.60 -9.88 7.52
C THR A 218 -10.52 -10.19 6.49
N SER A 219 -10.60 -9.56 5.32
CA SER A 219 -9.60 -9.71 4.26
C SER A 219 -8.23 -9.16 4.68
N LEU A 220 -8.21 -8.06 5.46
CA LEU A 220 -6.97 -7.55 6.07
C LEU A 220 -6.34 -8.58 7.00
N LEU A 221 -7.13 -9.17 7.90
CA LEU A 221 -6.63 -10.21 8.81
C LEU A 221 -6.07 -11.41 8.05
N GLU A 222 -6.74 -11.86 6.99
CA GLU A 222 -6.27 -12.95 6.13
C GLU A 222 -4.94 -12.62 5.45
N ALA A 223 -4.79 -11.40 4.95
CA ALA A 223 -3.53 -10.92 4.35
C ALA A 223 -2.41 -10.84 5.40
N GLN A 224 -2.70 -10.30 6.61
CA GLN A 224 -1.74 -10.25 7.72
C GLN A 224 -1.33 -11.65 8.20
N LEU A 225 -2.27 -12.60 8.29
CA LEU A 225 -1.96 -14.00 8.63
C LEU A 225 -1.06 -14.66 7.57
N THR A 226 -1.32 -14.36 6.30
CA THR A 226 -0.47 -14.82 5.19
C THR A 226 0.92 -14.24 5.31
N LEU A 227 1.06 -12.92 5.55
CA LEU A 227 2.33 -12.25 5.75
C LEU A 227 3.13 -12.87 6.92
N VAL A 228 2.49 -13.07 8.07
CA VAL A 228 3.14 -13.70 9.25
C VAL A 228 3.64 -15.10 8.92
N LYS A 229 2.83 -15.89 8.21
CA LYS A 229 3.18 -17.26 7.83
C LYS A 229 4.34 -17.28 6.81
N GLU A 230 4.22 -16.53 5.73
CA GLU A 230 5.15 -16.55 4.61
C GLU A 230 6.52 -15.96 4.96
N LEU A 231 6.58 -14.99 5.87
CA LEU A 231 7.83 -14.39 6.35
C LEU A 231 8.37 -15.05 7.63
N GLY A 232 7.72 -16.10 8.14
CA GLY A 232 8.17 -16.81 9.34
C GLY A 232 8.17 -15.96 10.62
N ILE A 233 7.26 -14.97 10.71
CA ILE A 233 7.24 -14.00 11.81
C ILE A 233 6.72 -14.65 13.10
N ASP A 234 7.55 -14.62 14.16
CA ASP A 234 7.12 -14.98 15.51
C ASP A 234 6.51 -13.76 16.23
N THR A 235 5.20 -13.62 16.15
CA THR A 235 4.45 -12.50 16.73
C THR A 235 4.55 -12.41 18.27
N ARG A 236 5.10 -13.42 18.98
CA ARG A 236 5.37 -13.38 20.42
C ARG A 236 6.58 -12.51 20.76
N ARG A 237 7.47 -12.25 19.80
CA ARG A 237 8.62 -11.37 19.99
C ARG A 237 8.16 -9.91 20.09
N ARG A 238 8.74 -9.16 21.04
CA ARG A 238 8.35 -7.78 21.36
C ARG A 238 8.30 -6.85 20.13
N ARG A 239 9.22 -6.99 19.18
CA ARG A 239 9.25 -6.17 17.96
C ARG A 239 7.99 -6.32 17.08
N TRP A 240 7.24 -7.43 17.21
CA TRP A 240 6.03 -7.72 16.45
C TRP A 240 4.72 -7.47 17.23
N HIS A 241 4.78 -6.90 18.43
CA HIS A 241 3.58 -6.68 19.25
C HIS A 241 2.58 -5.75 18.58
N ARG A 242 3.06 -4.71 17.84
CA ARG A 242 2.18 -3.83 17.07
C ARG A 242 1.40 -4.63 16.03
N LEU A 243 2.09 -5.40 15.18
CA LEU A 243 1.46 -6.26 14.18
C LEU A 243 0.41 -7.20 14.80
N TYR A 244 0.73 -7.83 15.94
CA TYR A 244 -0.23 -8.70 16.61
C TYR A 244 -1.47 -7.93 17.11
N MET A 245 -1.31 -6.72 17.60
CA MET A 245 -2.43 -5.88 18.06
C MET A 245 -3.31 -5.42 16.91
N ASP A 246 -2.74 -5.12 15.75
CA ASP A 246 -3.49 -4.82 14.53
C ASP A 246 -4.30 -6.04 14.07
N MET A 247 -3.67 -7.21 14.05
CA MET A 247 -4.35 -8.49 13.76
C MET A 247 -5.45 -8.79 14.78
N LEU A 248 -5.21 -8.54 16.07
CA LEU A 248 -6.22 -8.72 17.12
C LEU A 248 -7.42 -7.78 16.92
N THR A 249 -7.15 -6.53 16.55
CA THR A 249 -8.21 -5.57 16.24
C THR A 249 -9.04 -6.06 15.05
N ALA A 250 -8.40 -6.45 13.95
CA ALA A 250 -9.09 -7.03 12.79
C ALA A 250 -9.88 -8.30 13.15
N GLN A 251 -9.34 -9.16 14.05
CA GLN A 251 -10.03 -10.35 14.56
C GLN A 251 -11.31 -10.01 15.35
N LEU A 252 -11.29 -8.99 16.19
CA LEU A 252 -12.45 -8.57 16.95
C LEU A 252 -13.60 -8.16 16.02
N TYR A 253 -13.31 -7.38 14.99
CA TYR A 253 -14.30 -6.97 14.00
C TYR A 253 -14.73 -8.14 13.10
N THR A 254 -13.83 -9.03 12.69
CA THR A 254 -14.16 -10.26 11.95
C THR A 254 -15.14 -11.10 12.76
N PHE A 255 -14.85 -11.35 14.05
CA PHE A 255 -15.73 -12.14 14.91
C PHE A 255 -17.11 -11.50 15.12
N ARG A 256 -17.17 -10.17 15.24
CA ARG A 256 -18.45 -9.46 15.38
C ARG A 256 -19.41 -9.77 14.23
N ARG A 257 -18.88 -10.03 13.02
CA ARG A 257 -19.65 -10.25 11.79
C ARG A 257 -19.86 -11.71 11.47
N THR A 258 -18.82 -12.52 11.56
CA THR A 258 -18.78 -13.89 11.06
C THR A 258 -18.78 -14.94 12.17
N GLU A 259 -18.57 -14.52 13.43
CA GLU A 259 -18.33 -15.39 14.59
C GLU A 259 -17.11 -16.32 14.43
N THR A 260 -16.27 -16.08 13.43
CA THR A 260 -15.10 -16.88 13.13
C THR A 260 -13.86 -16.34 13.86
N ILE A 261 -13.04 -17.24 14.37
CA ILE A 261 -11.72 -16.93 14.95
C ILE A 261 -10.67 -17.50 14.03
N LEU A 262 -9.89 -16.61 13.41
CA LEU A 262 -8.78 -16.92 12.51
C LEU A 262 -7.43 -16.79 13.23
N LEU A 263 -7.32 -15.81 14.14
CA LEU A 263 -6.10 -15.53 14.87
C LEU A 263 -5.84 -16.60 15.94
N LYS A 264 -4.61 -17.11 15.98
CA LYS A 264 -4.20 -18.00 17.07
C LYS A 264 -4.02 -17.22 18.37
N PRO A 265 -4.62 -17.66 19.49
CA PRO A 265 -4.42 -17.00 20.77
C PRO A 265 -2.97 -17.16 21.22
N GLN A 266 -2.41 -16.09 21.76
CA GLN A 266 -1.09 -16.09 22.40
C GLN A 266 -1.09 -15.13 23.59
N ARG A 267 -0.18 -15.34 24.53
CA ARG A 267 0.09 -14.37 25.59
C ARG A 267 0.85 -13.20 25.01
N ILE A 268 0.42 -12.01 25.37
CA ILE A 268 1.00 -10.74 24.92
C ILE A 268 1.32 -9.86 26.11
N ALA A 269 2.38 -9.06 26.01
CA ALA A 269 2.69 -8.09 27.06
C ALA A 269 1.51 -7.10 27.22
N ILE A 270 1.14 -6.79 28.45
CA ILE A 270 0.05 -5.86 28.74
C ILE A 270 0.53 -4.40 28.65
N TRP A 271 1.83 -4.17 28.74
CA TRP A 271 2.43 -2.85 28.77
C TRP A 271 3.32 -2.58 27.56
N GLY A 272 3.46 -1.30 27.23
CA GLY A 272 4.34 -0.85 26.15
C GLY A 272 3.63 -0.58 24.84
N TYR A 273 2.30 -0.49 24.84
CA TYR A 273 1.50 -0.08 23.69
C TYR A 273 1.30 1.44 23.64
N ALA A 274 1.07 1.96 22.42
CA ALA A 274 0.83 3.38 22.21
C ALA A 274 -0.47 3.88 22.84
N THR A 275 -1.47 2.99 23.01
CA THR A 275 -2.78 3.35 23.56
C THR A 275 -3.17 2.48 24.74
N TRP A 276 -3.91 3.05 25.71
CA TRP A 276 -4.51 2.29 26.81
C TRP A 276 -5.52 1.25 26.33
N LYS A 277 -6.15 1.50 25.16
CA LYS A 277 -7.12 0.56 24.56
C LYS A 277 -6.43 -0.75 24.15
N ASP A 278 -5.20 -0.68 23.66
CA ASP A 278 -4.43 -1.85 23.28
C ASP A 278 -3.97 -2.64 24.52
N SER A 279 -3.54 -1.93 25.57
CA SER A 279 -3.25 -2.57 26.87
C SER A 279 -4.48 -3.28 27.43
N LEU A 280 -5.68 -2.69 27.32
CA LEU A 280 -6.92 -3.33 27.75
C LEU A 280 -7.26 -4.55 26.92
N LYS A 281 -7.12 -4.50 25.59
CA LYS A 281 -7.32 -5.68 24.73
C LYS A 281 -6.36 -6.81 25.11
N ALA A 282 -5.08 -6.48 25.34
CA ALA A 282 -4.07 -7.45 25.76
C ALA A 282 -4.44 -8.10 27.09
N LEU A 283 -4.82 -7.30 28.09
CA LEU A 283 -5.26 -7.79 29.40
C LEU A 283 -6.46 -8.73 29.28
N LEU A 284 -7.47 -8.38 28.50
CA LEU A 284 -8.64 -9.23 28.29
C LEU A 284 -8.28 -10.55 27.62
N VAL A 285 -7.44 -10.53 26.59
CA VAL A 285 -6.99 -11.77 25.92
C VAL A 285 -6.23 -12.67 26.89
N ASP A 286 -5.36 -12.11 27.75
CA ASP A 286 -4.57 -12.88 28.72
C ASP A 286 -5.39 -13.42 29.89
N THR A 287 -6.47 -12.73 30.32
CA THR A 287 -7.27 -13.11 31.48
C THR A 287 -8.45 -14.02 31.15
N ILE A 288 -9.22 -13.68 30.10
CA ILE A 288 -10.45 -14.41 29.76
C ILE A 288 -10.34 -15.15 28.40
N GLY A 289 -9.22 -15.01 27.72
CA GLY A 289 -8.93 -15.65 26.44
C GLY A 289 -9.59 -14.96 25.23
N LEU A 290 -9.03 -15.22 24.05
CA LEU A 290 -9.42 -14.56 22.79
C LEU A 290 -10.92 -14.70 22.47
N ARG A 291 -11.50 -15.91 22.64
CA ARG A 291 -12.91 -16.17 22.31
C ARG A 291 -13.87 -15.35 23.17
N MET A 292 -13.61 -15.28 24.48
CA MET A 292 -14.45 -14.49 25.41
C MET A 292 -14.26 -12.98 25.13
N THR A 293 -13.04 -12.53 24.86
CA THR A 293 -12.76 -11.14 24.46
C THR A 293 -13.55 -10.76 23.20
N CYS A 294 -13.58 -11.62 22.18
CA CYS A 294 -14.37 -11.41 20.97
C CYS A 294 -15.87 -11.32 21.25
N ARG A 295 -16.42 -12.19 22.12
CA ARG A 295 -17.83 -12.15 22.52
C ARG A 295 -18.18 -10.86 23.27
N LEU A 296 -17.33 -10.46 24.22
CA LEU A 296 -17.51 -9.23 24.98
C LEU A 296 -17.50 -8.01 24.04
N PHE A 297 -16.53 -7.92 23.11
CA PHE A 297 -16.46 -6.87 22.11
C PHE A 297 -17.72 -6.82 21.25
N LYS A 298 -18.23 -7.97 20.79
CA LYS A 298 -19.46 -8.06 19.99
C LYS A 298 -20.67 -7.51 20.77
N THR A 299 -20.76 -7.76 22.08
CA THR A 299 -21.86 -7.30 22.93
C THR A 299 -21.79 -5.79 23.18
N LEU A 300 -20.60 -5.25 23.46
CA LEU A 300 -20.40 -3.81 23.74
C LEU A 300 -20.46 -2.91 22.50
N SER A 301 -20.32 -3.47 21.30
CA SER A 301 -20.33 -2.73 20.03
C SER A 301 -21.71 -2.73 19.34
N ARG A 302 -22.75 -3.20 20.02
CA ARG A 302 -24.15 -3.06 19.61
C ARG A 302 -24.67 -1.69 19.99
#